data_a19160165ffe18c97c2865e683eddf8c
#
_entry.id   a19160165ffe18c97c2865e683eddf8c
#
_cell.length_a   1.000
_cell.length_b   1.000
_cell.length_c   1.000
_cell.angle_alpha   90.00
_cell.angle_beta   90.00
_cell.angle_gamma   90.00
#
_symmetry.space_group_name_H-M   'P 1'
#
loop_
_entity.id
_entity.type
_entity.pdbx_description
1 polymer ?
#
loop_
_entity_poly.entity_id
_entity_poly.type
_entity_poly.pdbx_seq_one_letter_code
_entity_poly.pdbx_strand_id
1 'polypeptide(L)'
;MTDKILVFLSRPNPFLNSQQIFIDKLKVKLQQFDIETITLQADNYDLTDSINYLRGMIKQCYGIIVVGFKQIFINNGTKKRGAIHNSDFFQSVEQDLSGQALTSPFCHIEGTIGLLNDLPLLIINEKGIREEGILKGGKFSVKTYPFDLSDINSFFDNKTIDR
;
A
#
# COMPACT_ATOMS: atom_id res chain seq x y z
N MET A 1 13.31 -29.51 0.23
CA MET A 1 12.43 -28.42 -0.27
C MET A 1 12.49 -27.32 0.76
N THR A 2 13.02 -26.16 0.44
CA THR A 2 12.95 -25.00 1.33
C THR A 2 11.48 -24.56 1.39
N ASP A 3 10.91 -24.50 2.59
CA ASP A 3 9.57 -23.97 2.79
C ASP A 3 9.57 -22.50 2.39
N LYS A 4 8.77 -22.16 1.38
CA LYS A 4 8.64 -20.79 0.89
C LYS A 4 7.98 -19.91 1.96
N ILE A 5 8.49 -18.70 2.12
CA ILE A 5 7.92 -17.71 3.03
C ILE A 5 6.72 -17.06 2.33
N LEU A 6 5.53 -17.27 2.86
CA LEU A 6 4.31 -16.69 2.31
C LEU A 6 4.12 -15.26 2.81
N VAL A 7 3.95 -14.30 1.89
CA VAL A 7 3.73 -12.88 2.19
C VAL A 7 2.47 -12.39 1.50
N PHE A 8 1.65 -11.62 2.21
CA PHE A 8 0.47 -10.99 1.62
C PHE A 8 0.89 -9.74 0.84
N LEU A 9 0.53 -9.69 -0.45
CA LEU A 9 0.76 -8.54 -1.33
C LEU A 9 -0.53 -7.74 -1.49
N SER A 10 -0.65 -6.68 -0.69
CA SER A 10 -1.71 -5.69 -0.79
C SER A 10 -1.39 -4.70 -1.91
N ARG A 11 -2.26 -4.62 -2.90
CA ARG A 11 -2.12 -3.70 -4.03
C ARG A 11 -3.44 -3.41 -4.69
N PRO A 12 -3.64 -2.24 -5.29
CA PRO A 12 -4.73 -2.04 -6.23
C PRO A 12 -4.54 -2.92 -7.48
N ASN A 13 -5.63 -3.25 -8.16
CA ASN A 13 -5.52 -3.90 -9.46
C ASN A 13 -4.80 -2.95 -10.44
N PRO A 14 -3.74 -3.40 -11.12
CA PRO A 14 -3.07 -2.61 -12.13
C PRO A 14 -4.03 -2.24 -13.27
N PHE A 15 -3.98 -1.01 -13.73
CA PHE A 15 -4.71 -0.51 -14.89
C PHE A 15 -3.79 0.12 -15.94
N LEU A 16 -2.47 0.16 -15.64
CA LEU A 16 -1.41 0.55 -16.57
C LEU A 16 -0.41 -0.62 -16.72
N ASN A 17 0.14 -0.76 -17.93
CA ASN A 17 1.19 -1.76 -18.16
C ASN A 17 2.41 -1.56 -17.26
N SER A 18 2.80 -0.31 -16.97
CA SER A 18 3.90 -0.01 -16.06
C SER A 18 3.66 -0.50 -14.64
N GLN A 19 2.42 -0.42 -14.14
CA GLN A 19 2.06 -0.98 -12.83
C GLN A 19 2.17 -2.50 -12.82
N GLN A 20 1.72 -3.17 -13.88
CA GLN A 20 1.85 -4.62 -14.00
C GLN A 20 3.32 -5.04 -14.06
N ILE A 21 4.14 -4.35 -14.88
CA ILE A 21 5.59 -4.60 -14.96
C ILE A 21 6.25 -4.43 -13.59
N PHE A 22 5.87 -3.41 -12.82
CA PHE A 22 6.39 -3.21 -11.47
C PHE A 22 6.07 -4.39 -10.56
N ILE A 23 4.82 -4.86 -10.56
CA ILE A 23 4.40 -6.01 -9.74
C ILE A 23 5.14 -7.30 -10.14
N ASP A 24 5.30 -7.54 -11.44
CA ASP A 24 5.99 -8.73 -11.93
C ASP A 24 7.46 -8.73 -11.52
N LYS A 25 8.15 -7.58 -11.65
CA LYS A 25 9.53 -7.42 -11.17
C LYS A 25 9.65 -7.59 -9.66
N LEU A 26 8.70 -7.04 -8.89
CA LEU A 26 8.67 -7.20 -7.44
C LEU A 26 8.55 -8.69 -7.06
N LYS A 27 7.65 -9.43 -7.69
CA LYS A 27 7.49 -10.87 -7.46
C LYS A 27 8.77 -11.64 -7.80
N VAL A 28 9.38 -11.35 -8.94
CA VAL A 28 10.67 -11.98 -9.34
C VAL A 28 11.78 -11.68 -8.33
N LYS A 29 11.86 -10.45 -7.83
CA LYS A 29 12.84 -10.07 -6.80
C LYS A 29 12.59 -10.82 -5.48
N LEU A 30 11.34 -10.93 -5.04
CA LEU A 30 10.96 -11.64 -3.81
C LEU A 30 11.24 -13.15 -3.91
N GLN A 31 11.04 -13.75 -5.08
CA GLN A 31 11.35 -15.16 -5.32
C GLN A 31 12.84 -15.49 -5.14
N GLN A 32 13.75 -14.53 -5.35
CA GLN A 32 15.18 -14.69 -5.09
C GLN A 32 15.49 -14.90 -3.60
N PHE A 33 14.56 -14.58 -2.71
CA PHE A 33 14.64 -14.75 -1.26
C PHE A 33 13.70 -15.83 -0.73
N ASP A 34 13.26 -16.77 -1.59
CA ASP A 34 12.27 -17.80 -1.26
C ASP A 34 10.92 -17.24 -0.74
N ILE A 35 10.59 -16.00 -1.12
CA ILE A 35 9.32 -15.36 -0.77
C ILE A 35 8.30 -15.59 -1.90
N GLU A 36 7.13 -16.14 -1.53
CA GLU A 36 5.96 -16.27 -2.38
C GLU A 36 4.87 -15.29 -1.93
N THR A 37 4.18 -14.67 -2.91
CA THR A 37 3.15 -13.68 -2.59
C THR A 37 1.76 -14.21 -2.90
N ILE A 38 0.81 -13.93 -1.99
CA ILE A 38 -0.62 -14.08 -2.23
C ILE A 38 -1.29 -12.71 -2.19
N THR A 39 -2.35 -12.55 -2.94
CA THR A 39 -3.17 -11.32 -2.97
C THR A 39 -4.63 -11.68 -3.04
N LEU A 40 -5.49 -10.81 -2.52
CA LEU A 40 -6.93 -10.96 -2.70
C LEU A 40 -7.28 -10.71 -4.17
N GLN A 41 -7.96 -11.69 -4.78
CA GLN A 41 -8.45 -11.56 -6.17
C GLN A 41 -9.91 -11.09 -6.18
N ALA A 42 -10.29 -10.32 -7.20
CA ALA A 42 -11.64 -9.75 -7.31
C ALA A 42 -12.75 -10.81 -7.28
N ASP A 43 -12.47 -12.02 -7.77
CA ASP A 43 -13.42 -13.13 -7.84
C ASP A 43 -13.71 -13.77 -6.47
N ASN A 44 -12.89 -13.45 -5.46
CA ASN A 44 -13.03 -13.95 -4.09
C ASN A 44 -13.79 -13.00 -3.16
N TYR A 45 -14.34 -11.90 -3.70
CA TYR A 45 -15.22 -11.01 -2.96
C TYR A 45 -16.62 -11.61 -2.82
N ASP A 46 -16.80 -12.54 -1.90
CA ASP A 46 -18.12 -12.77 -1.32
C ASP A 46 -18.41 -11.61 -0.36
N LEU A 47 -19.35 -10.75 -0.76
CA LEU A 47 -19.68 -9.49 -0.10
C LEU A 47 -20.18 -9.67 1.34
N THR A 48 -20.52 -10.89 1.75
CA THR A 48 -21.10 -11.17 3.08
C THR A 48 -20.06 -11.37 4.17
N ASP A 49 -18.81 -11.74 3.83
CA ASP A 49 -17.77 -11.99 4.85
C ASP A 49 -16.33 -11.68 4.38
N SER A 50 -16.19 -10.69 3.50
CA SER A 50 -14.92 -10.35 2.86
C SER A 50 -13.79 -9.99 3.85
N ILE A 51 -14.12 -9.38 4.98
CA ILE A 51 -13.14 -8.99 6.02
C ILE A 51 -12.60 -10.21 6.76
N ASN A 52 -13.45 -11.17 7.13
CA ASN A 52 -13.00 -12.40 7.81
C ASN A 52 -12.19 -13.29 6.87
N TYR A 53 -12.59 -13.39 5.60
CA TYR A 53 -11.82 -14.09 4.57
C TYR A 53 -10.42 -13.47 4.39
N LEU A 54 -10.35 -12.14 4.21
CA LEU A 54 -9.12 -11.38 4.11
C LEU A 54 -8.22 -11.57 5.34
N ARG A 55 -8.82 -11.47 6.54
CA ARG A 55 -8.12 -11.72 7.80
C ARG A 55 -7.56 -13.14 7.87
N GLY A 56 -8.32 -14.13 7.40
CA GLY A 56 -7.89 -15.53 7.33
C GLY A 56 -6.69 -15.72 6.40
N MET A 57 -6.68 -15.06 5.23
CA MET A 57 -5.55 -15.09 4.31
C MET A 57 -4.31 -14.43 4.92
N ILE A 58 -4.45 -13.25 5.51
CA ILE A 58 -3.33 -12.49 6.09
C ILE A 58 -2.71 -13.25 7.26
N LYS A 59 -3.52 -13.94 8.09
CA LYS A 59 -3.02 -14.73 9.21
C LYS A 59 -2.13 -15.92 8.81
N GLN A 60 -2.21 -16.38 7.58
CA GLN A 60 -1.35 -17.46 7.06
C GLN A 60 0.01 -16.93 6.56
N CYS A 61 0.16 -15.62 6.50
CA CYS A 61 1.37 -14.98 5.98
C CYS A 61 2.35 -14.65 7.11
N TYR A 62 3.63 -14.61 6.74
CA TYR A 62 4.74 -14.20 7.63
C TYR A 62 5.03 -12.70 7.55
N GLY A 63 4.38 -11.98 6.65
CA GLY A 63 4.52 -10.55 6.47
C GLY A 63 3.52 -10.01 5.47
N ILE A 64 3.51 -8.68 5.34
CA ILE A 64 2.66 -7.98 4.38
C ILE A 64 3.46 -6.92 3.65
N ILE A 65 3.27 -6.86 2.33
CA ILE A 65 3.81 -5.80 1.48
C ILE A 65 2.62 -5.01 0.94
N VAL A 66 2.60 -3.72 1.19
CA VAL A 66 1.61 -2.78 0.62
C VAL A 66 2.26 -2.01 -0.50
N VAL A 67 1.71 -2.14 -1.71
CA VAL A 67 2.12 -1.36 -2.88
C VAL A 67 1.03 -0.33 -3.18
N GLY A 68 1.33 0.93 -2.91
CA GLY A 68 0.43 2.04 -3.21
C GLY A 68 0.64 2.54 -4.65
N PHE A 69 -0.30 2.26 -5.54
CA PHE A 69 -0.41 2.92 -6.85
C PHE A 69 -1.39 4.08 -6.78
N LYS A 70 -1.17 5.12 -7.58
CA LYS A 70 -2.15 6.18 -7.79
C LYS A 70 -3.41 5.61 -8.42
N GLN A 71 -4.53 5.71 -7.72
CA GLN A 71 -5.84 5.21 -8.14
C GLN A 71 -6.83 6.34 -8.38
N ILE A 72 -6.76 7.38 -7.56
CA ILE A 72 -7.68 8.51 -7.58
C ILE A 72 -6.85 9.77 -7.77
N PHE A 73 -7.22 10.57 -8.76
CA PHE A 73 -6.66 11.89 -8.99
C PHE A 73 -7.70 12.94 -8.62
N ILE A 74 -7.30 13.89 -7.78
CA ILE A 74 -8.17 14.97 -7.32
C ILE A 74 -7.86 16.21 -8.15
N ASN A 75 -8.66 16.46 -9.19
CA ASN A 75 -8.50 17.67 -10.01
C ASN A 75 -8.85 18.93 -9.23
N ASN A 76 -9.89 18.86 -8.40
CA ASN A 76 -10.33 19.95 -7.53
C ASN A 76 -10.99 19.35 -6.30
N GLY A 77 -10.47 19.65 -5.13
CA GLY A 77 -10.98 19.09 -3.89
C GLY A 77 -10.51 19.81 -2.65
N THR A 78 -11.33 19.77 -1.61
CA THR A 78 -11.05 20.43 -0.35
C THR A 78 -11.27 19.44 0.80
N LYS A 79 -10.31 19.34 1.69
CA LYS A 79 -10.44 18.63 2.96
C LYS A 79 -10.86 19.59 4.06
N LYS A 80 -11.82 19.18 4.90
CA LYS A 80 -12.38 20.00 5.99
C LYS A 80 -12.97 21.32 5.44
N ARG A 81 -13.78 21.21 4.40
CA ARG A 81 -14.42 22.36 3.74
C ARG A 81 -15.18 23.20 4.73
N GLY A 82 -14.94 24.52 4.73
CA GLY A 82 -15.56 25.48 5.64
C GLY A 82 -14.95 25.50 7.04
N ALA A 83 -13.88 24.73 7.30
CA ALA A 83 -13.17 24.84 8.57
C ALA A 83 -12.44 26.19 8.66
N ILE A 84 -12.69 26.88 9.77
CA ILE A 84 -11.93 28.06 10.16
C ILE A 84 -10.89 27.66 11.21
N HIS A 85 -9.75 28.36 11.24
CA HIS A 85 -8.77 28.15 12.28
C HIS A 85 -9.40 28.48 13.63
N ASN A 86 -9.61 27.45 14.46
CA ASN A 86 -10.19 27.58 15.79
C ASN A 86 -9.40 26.71 16.76
N SER A 87 -8.93 27.31 17.87
CA SER A 87 -8.17 26.60 18.91
C SER A 87 -8.98 25.51 19.62
N ASP A 88 -10.31 25.61 19.62
CA ASP A 88 -11.20 24.65 20.27
C ASP A 88 -11.36 23.34 19.46
N PHE A 89 -11.03 23.37 18.18
CA PHE A 89 -11.11 22.21 17.31
C PHE A 89 -9.72 21.79 16.82
N PHE A 90 -9.27 20.60 17.22
CA PHE A 90 -7.97 20.08 16.83
C PHE A 90 -7.83 20.01 15.31
N GLN A 91 -6.78 20.66 14.78
CA GLN A 91 -6.48 20.73 13.35
C GLN A 91 -7.66 21.24 12.48
N SER A 92 -8.43 22.19 12.98
CA SER A 92 -9.51 22.86 12.24
C SER A 92 -8.94 23.85 11.24
N VAL A 93 -8.44 23.33 10.10
CA VAL A 93 -7.93 24.13 8.98
C VAL A 93 -8.39 23.49 7.68
N GLU A 94 -8.97 24.29 6.81
CA GLU A 94 -9.30 23.88 5.46
C GLU A 94 -8.01 23.64 4.65
N GLN A 95 -7.98 22.57 3.86
CA GLN A 95 -6.82 22.20 3.04
C GLN A 95 -7.26 21.97 1.60
N ASP A 96 -6.54 22.56 0.66
CA ASP A 96 -6.68 22.23 -0.75
C ASP A 96 -6.05 20.86 -1.04
N LEU A 97 -6.80 20.00 -1.71
CA LEU A 97 -6.37 18.68 -2.18
C LEU A 97 -6.15 18.62 -3.68
N SER A 98 -6.34 19.74 -4.39
CA SER A 98 -6.20 19.79 -5.85
C SER A 98 -4.83 19.32 -6.30
N GLY A 99 -4.80 18.53 -7.35
CA GLY A 99 -3.56 17.94 -7.90
C GLY A 99 -2.98 16.77 -7.12
N GLN A 100 -3.62 16.32 -6.05
CA GLN A 100 -3.16 15.18 -5.27
C GLN A 100 -3.70 13.85 -5.81
N ALA A 101 -2.98 12.77 -5.54
CA ALA A 101 -3.40 11.42 -5.87
C ALA A 101 -3.52 10.55 -4.60
N LEU A 102 -4.49 9.66 -4.58
CA LEU A 102 -4.72 8.71 -3.51
C LEU A 102 -4.57 7.28 -4.04
N THR A 103 -4.18 6.37 -3.15
CA THR A 103 -4.24 4.93 -3.44
C THR A 103 -5.60 4.34 -3.06
N SER A 104 -5.75 3.03 -3.26
CA SER A 104 -6.97 2.31 -2.89
C SER A 104 -7.18 2.29 -1.37
N PRO A 105 -8.41 2.50 -0.88
CA PRO A 105 -8.75 2.29 0.53
C PRO A 105 -8.41 0.88 1.05
N PHE A 106 -8.45 -0.13 0.19
CA PHE A 106 -8.12 -1.51 0.55
C PHE A 106 -6.67 -1.66 1.01
N CYS A 107 -5.71 -0.92 0.43
CA CYS A 107 -4.33 -0.90 0.90
C CYS A 107 -4.22 -0.48 2.37
N HIS A 108 -5.05 0.47 2.79
CA HIS A 108 -5.10 0.92 4.19
C HIS A 108 -5.69 -0.16 5.10
N ILE A 109 -6.78 -0.80 4.67
CA ILE A 109 -7.46 -1.86 5.44
C ILE A 109 -6.53 -3.06 5.60
N GLU A 110 -5.98 -3.56 4.50
CA GLU A 110 -5.12 -4.74 4.46
C GLU A 110 -3.83 -4.51 5.27
N GLY A 111 -3.17 -3.38 5.08
CA GLY A 111 -1.99 -3.00 5.86
C GLY A 111 -2.28 -2.89 7.36
N THR A 112 -3.45 -2.34 7.73
CA THR A 112 -3.87 -2.25 9.13
C THR A 112 -4.14 -3.64 9.73
N ILE A 113 -4.77 -4.55 8.99
CA ILE A 113 -4.98 -5.93 9.44
C ILE A 113 -3.63 -6.61 9.68
N GLY A 114 -2.65 -6.40 8.81
CA GLY A 114 -1.29 -6.91 9.02
C GLY A 114 -0.67 -6.42 10.31
N LEU A 115 -0.70 -5.12 10.58
CA LEU A 115 -0.18 -4.54 11.83
C LEU A 115 -0.89 -5.08 13.07
N LEU A 116 -2.21 -5.23 13.02
CA LEU A 116 -2.99 -5.76 14.15
C LEU A 116 -2.74 -7.25 14.42
N ASN A 117 -2.13 -7.96 13.47
CA ASN A 117 -1.68 -9.35 13.63
C ASN A 117 -0.16 -9.43 13.88
N ASP A 118 0.50 -8.33 14.26
CA ASP A 118 1.94 -8.24 14.55
C ASP A 118 2.83 -8.72 13.39
N LEU A 119 2.35 -8.61 12.15
CA LEU A 119 3.12 -8.97 10.96
C LEU A 119 4.10 -7.87 10.58
N PRO A 120 5.33 -8.22 10.16
CA PRO A 120 6.22 -7.28 9.49
C PRO A 120 5.52 -6.62 8.31
N LEU A 121 5.60 -5.28 8.23
CA LEU A 121 4.96 -4.49 7.18
C LEU A 121 6.00 -3.71 6.38
N LEU A 122 5.99 -3.92 5.06
CA LEU A 122 6.74 -3.15 4.08
C LEU A 122 5.77 -2.31 3.26
N ILE A 123 6.01 -1.01 3.13
CA ILE A 123 5.21 -0.11 2.31
C ILE A 123 6.06 0.42 1.15
N ILE A 124 5.54 0.27 -0.06
CA ILE A 124 6.15 0.72 -1.30
C ILE A 124 5.15 1.64 -2.00
N ASN A 125 5.47 2.94 -2.13
CA ASN A 125 4.54 3.94 -2.66
C ASN A 125 5.01 4.52 -3.99
N GLU A 126 4.10 4.61 -4.96
CA GLU A 126 4.32 5.42 -6.16
C GLU A 126 4.52 6.89 -5.76
N LYS A 127 5.57 7.53 -6.27
CA LYS A 127 5.86 8.95 -6.00
C LYS A 127 4.67 9.85 -6.30
N GLY A 128 4.37 10.76 -5.39
CA GLY A 128 3.28 11.72 -5.51
C GLY A 128 1.92 11.21 -5.02
N ILE A 129 1.85 10.02 -4.43
CA ILE A 129 0.70 9.63 -3.62
C ILE A 129 0.68 10.45 -2.33
N ARG A 130 -0.51 10.91 -1.94
CA ARG A 130 -0.71 11.51 -0.64
C ARG A 130 -0.47 10.49 0.47
N GLU A 131 0.50 10.79 1.31
CA GLU A 131 0.81 9.96 2.47
C GLU A 131 -0.20 10.19 3.59
N GLU A 132 -1.17 9.29 3.71
CA GLU A 132 -2.16 9.30 4.79
C GLU A 132 -2.43 7.86 5.29
N GLY A 133 -3.10 7.73 6.44
CA GLY A 133 -3.40 6.43 7.04
C GLY A 133 -2.13 5.58 7.23
N ILE A 134 -2.19 4.33 6.78
CA ILE A 134 -1.09 3.37 6.88
C ILE A 134 0.15 3.79 6.08
N LEU A 135 -0.04 4.59 5.02
CA LEU A 135 1.04 5.05 4.15
C LEU A 135 1.86 6.19 4.76
N LYS A 136 1.42 6.76 5.87
CA LYS A 136 2.11 7.85 6.52
C LYS A 136 3.32 7.33 7.29
N GLY A 137 4.49 7.45 6.69
CA GLY A 137 5.77 7.06 7.27
C GLY A 137 5.99 7.62 8.68
N GLY A 138 6.65 6.87 9.53
CA GLY A 138 7.02 7.26 10.90
C GLY A 138 5.90 7.19 11.95
N LYS A 139 4.63 7.14 11.56
CA LYS A 139 3.50 7.12 12.51
C LYS A 139 3.30 5.76 13.18
N PHE A 140 3.63 4.68 12.44
CA PHE A 140 3.49 3.29 12.89
C PHE A 140 4.84 2.57 12.97
N SER A 141 5.94 3.34 13.02
CA SER A 141 7.32 2.79 12.94
C SER A 141 7.58 1.97 11.66
N VAL A 142 6.80 2.22 10.61
CA VAL A 142 6.90 1.52 9.34
C VAL A 142 7.70 2.36 8.36
N LYS A 143 8.64 1.73 7.67
CA LYS A 143 9.46 2.37 6.65
C LYS A 143 8.73 2.32 5.31
N THR A 144 8.68 3.45 4.60
CA THR A 144 8.11 3.55 3.27
C THR A 144 9.21 3.74 2.23
N TYR A 145 9.05 3.09 1.07
CA TYR A 145 9.99 3.16 -0.04
C TYR A 145 9.26 3.73 -1.26
N PRO A 146 9.63 4.94 -1.71
CA PRO A 146 9.03 5.53 -2.90
C PRO A 146 9.61 4.90 -4.17
N PHE A 147 8.77 4.73 -5.19
CA PHE A 147 9.17 4.32 -6.53
C PHE A 147 8.55 5.23 -7.60
N ASP A 148 9.13 5.20 -8.80
CA ASP A 148 8.68 5.97 -9.95
C ASP A 148 8.35 5.03 -11.11
N LEU A 149 7.12 5.09 -11.63
CA LEU A 149 6.71 4.25 -12.76
C LEU A 149 7.41 4.62 -14.06
N SER A 150 7.99 5.81 -14.17
CA SER A 150 8.80 6.22 -15.32
C SER A 150 10.23 5.64 -15.27
N ASP A 151 10.68 5.22 -14.07
CA ASP A 151 12.02 4.64 -13.85
C ASP A 151 11.96 3.45 -12.86
N ILE A 152 11.27 2.40 -13.27
CA ILE A 152 11.06 1.20 -12.44
C ILE A 152 12.40 0.53 -12.10
N ASN A 153 13.36 0.53 -13.01
CA ASN A 153 14.64 -0.15 -12.79
C ASN A 153 15.42 0.46 -11.64
N SER A 154 15.43 1.78 -11.52
CA SER A 154 16.10 2.49 -10.44
C SER A 154 15.66 2.02 -9.05
N PHE A 155 14.38 1.62 -8.91
CA PHE A 155 13.87 1.08 -7.65
C PHE A 155 14.50 -0.29 -7.32
N PHE A 156 14.58 -1.20 -8.30
CA PHE A 156 15.08 -2.57 -8.08
C PHE A 156 16.61 -2.67 -8.06
N ASP A 157 17.31 -1.73 -8.69
CA ASP A 157 18.78 -1.65 -8.69
C ASP A 157 19.34 -1.06 -7.38
N ASN A 158 18.47 -0.51 -6.54
CA ASN A 158 18.86 0.12 -5.27
C ASN A 158 19.13 -0.96 -4.20
N LYS A 159 20.40 -1.09 -3.79
CA LYS A 159 20.85 -2.03 -2.75
C LYS A 159 20.14 -1.90 -1.39
N THR A 160 19.36 -0.84 -1.20
CA THR A 160 18.59 -0.61 0.04
C THR A 160 17.45 -1.63 0.19
N ILE A 161 16.98 -2.24 -0.89
CA ILE A 161 15.91 -3.25 -0.89
C ILE A 161 16.46 -4.66 -0.58
N ASP A 162 17.78 -4.85 -0.72
CA ASP A 162 18.46 -6.13 -0.44
C ASP A 162 18.81 -6.30 1.05
N ARG A 163 18.48 -5.34 1.91
CA ARG A 163 18.72 -5.33 3.36
C ARG A 163 17.43 -5.42 4.14
#